data_1edcabca6672f93b98f1b0471c245cf4
#
_entry.id   1edcabca6672f93b98f1b0471c245cf4
#
_cell.length_a   1.000
_cell.length_b   1.000
_cell.length_c   1.000
_cell.angle_alpha   90.00
_cell.angle_beta   90.00
_cell.angle_gamma   90.00
#
_symmetry.space_group_name_H-M   'P 1'
#
loop_
_entity.id
_entity.type
_entity.pdbx_description
1 polymer ?
#
loop_
_entity_poly.entity_id
_entity_poly.type
_entity_poly.pdbx_seq_one_letter_code
_entity_poly.pdbx_strand_id
1 'polypeptide(L)'
;MTEKKLKPGWKVWRFDQIATNVNVRIDNPSESGMEHYVGLEHLDPDSLRIRRWGSPDDVEATKLVFKKGDIIFGRRRAYQRKLGVAEFDGICSAHAMVLRAKPEVVLPEFLPFFMQSDLFMNRAVVIS
;
A
#
# COMPACT_ATOMS: atom_id res chain seq x y z
N MET A 1 18.00 21.40 6.57
CA MET A 1 17.05 21.04 7.61
C MET A 1 17.78 20.86 8.94
N THR A 2 17.20 21.34 9.98
CA THR A 2 17.76 21.16 11.30
C THR A 2 17.47 19.74 11.79
N GLU A 3 18.50 19.07 12.24
CA GLU A 3 18.32 17.78 12.84
C GLU A 3 17.64 17.91 14.19
N LYS A 4 16.64 17.06 14.41
CA LYS A 4 16.01 17.00 15.71
C LYS A 4 16.83 16.12 16.63
N LYS A 5 16.92 16.54 17.86
CA LYS A 5 17.49 15.68 18.88
C LYS A 5 16.58 14.51 19.14
N LEU A 6 17.13 13.32 19.04
CA LEU A 6 16.39 12.10 19.30
C LEU A 6 16.72 11.58 20.68
N LYS A 7 15.76 10.93 21.30
CA LYS A 7 16.02 10.21 22.55
C LYS A 7 17.03 9.11 22.32
N PRO A 8 17.83 8.73 23.32
CA PRO A 8 18.75 7.61 23.19
C PRO A 8 18.02 6.36 22.68
N GLY A 9 18.62 5.71 21.71
CA GLY A 9 18.06 4.50 21.10
C GLY A 9 17.12 4.74 19.93
N TRP A 10 16.76 5.98 19.66
CA TRP A 10 15.92 6.30 18.51
C TRP A 10 16.77 6.50 17.26
N LYS A 11 16.19 6.14 16.10
CA LYS A 11 16.84 6.31 14.80
C LYS A 11 15.88 6.96 13.84
N VAL A 12 16.46 7.70 12.88
CA VAL A 12 15.70 8.22 11.73
C VAL A 12 15.79 7.19 10.62
N TRP A 13 14.63 6.75 10.11
CA TRP A 13 14.55 5.78 9.02
C TRP A 13 13.90 6.44 7.80
N ARG A 14 14.43 6.16 6.62
CA ARG A 14 13.72 6.49 5.39
C ARG A 14 12.66 5.42 5.14
N PHE A 15 11.59 5.80 4.43
CA PHE A 15 10.50 4.88 4.18
C PHE A 15 10.97 3.61 3.44
N ASP A 16 11.87 3.77 2.48
CA ASP A 16 12.41 2.62 1.72
C ASP A 16 13.22 1.65 2.58
N GLN A 17 13.59 2.06 3.77
CA GLN A 17 14.28 1.19 4.73
C GLN A 17 13.33 0.33 5.55
N ILE A 18 12.05 0.69 5.61
CA ILE A 18 11.06 -0.03 6.42
C ILE A 18 10.03 -0.78 5.59
N ALA A 19 9.91 -0.45 4.31
CA ALA A 19 8.94 -1.10 3.43
C ALA A 19 9.52 -1.26 2.02
N THR A 20 9.07 -2.30 1.34
CA THR A 20 9.41 -2.57 -0.05
C THR A 20 8.24 -2.20 -0.94
N ASN A 21 8.51 -1.45 -2.02
CA ASN A 21 7.52 -1.21 -3.06
C ASN A 21 7.49 -2.44 -3.97
N VAL A 22 6.45 -3.23 -3.83
CA VAL A 22 6.28 -4.45 -4.62
C VAL A 22 5.74 -4.06 -5.99
N ASN A 23 6.52 -4.27 -7.04
CA ASN A 23 6.15 -3.85 -8.38
C ASN A 23 6.05 -5.06 -9.33
N VAL A 24 5.15 -5.96 -9.01
CA VAL A 24 4.86 -7.14 -9.83
C VAL A 24 3.62 -6.83 -10.67
N ARG A 25 3.77 -6.87 -11.98
CA ARG A 25 2.72 -6.47 -12.92
C ARG A 25 2.15 -7.66 -13.67
N ILE A 26 0.88 -7.55 -14.06
CA ILE A 26 0.24 -8.50 -14.95
C ILE A 26 -0.54 -7.72 -16.02
N ASP A 27 -0.36 -8.12 -17.28
CA ASP A 27 -0.97 -7.40 -18.41
C ASP A 27 -2.40 -7.85 -18.71
N ASN A 28 -2.70 -9.10 -18.41
CA ASN A 28 -4.02 -9.68 -18.66
C ASN A 28 -4.67 -10.09 -17.34
N PRO A 29 -5.44 -9.19 -16.72
CA PRO A 29 -6.04 -9.49 -15.41
C PRO A 29 -6.90 -10.75 -15.37
N SER A 30 -7.68 -11.01 -16.43
CA SER A 30 -8.53 -12.20 -16.50
C SER A 30 -7.74 -13.50 -16.54
N GLU A 31 -6.48 -13.44 -16.93
CA GLU A 31 -5.58 -14.59 -16.99
C GLU A 31 -4.68 -14.70 -15.77
N SER A 32 -4.88 -13.85 -14.77
CA SER A 32 -4.01 -13.77 -13.59
C SER A 32 -4.11 -15.01 -12.69
N GLY A 33 -5.22 -15.74 -12.76
CA GLY A 33 -5.50 -16.81 -11.81
C GLY A 33 -5.99 -16.30 -10.47
N MET A 34 -6.17 -15.00 -10.32
CA MET A 34 -6.63 -14.40 -9.07
C MET A 34 -8.15 -14.27 -9.07
N GLU A 35 -8.73 -14.24 -7.88
CA GLU A 35 -10.17 -14.11 -7.68
C GLU A 35 -10.60 -12.71 -7.29
N HIS A 36 -9.64 -11.87 -6.86
CA HIS A 36 -9.94 -10.56 -6.31
C HIS A 36 -9.23 -9.46 -7.07
N TYR A 37 -9.96 -8.40 -7.38
CA TYR A 37 -9.41 -7.16 -7.90
C TYR A 37 -9.77 -6.02 -6.96
N VAL A 38 -8.78 -5.24 -6.53
CA VAL A 38 -9.00 -4.07 -5.68
C VAL A 38 -8.65 -2.82 -6.47
N GLY A 39 -9.67 -2.04 -6.84
CA GLY A 39 -9.49 -0.71 -7.41
C GLY A 39 -9.44 0.33 -6.31
N LEU A 40 -9.03 1.54 -6.66
CA LEU A 40 -8.98 2.64 -5.69
C LEU A 40 -10.36 2.95 -5.10
N GLU A 41 -11.41 2.73 -5.88
CA GLU A 41 -12.79 2.90 -5.44
C GLU A 41 -13.21 1.89 -4.36
N HIS A 42 -12.47 0.82 -4.22
CA HIS A 42 -12.75 -0.20 -3.19
C HIS A 42 -12.08 0.09 -1.85
N LEU A 43 -11.19 1.06 -1.81
CA LEU A 43 -10.53 1.47 -0.58
C LEU A 43 -11.35 2.55 0.10
N ASP A 44 -11.58 2.38 1.40
CA ASP A 44 -12.36 3.34 2.18
C ASP A 44 -11.43 4.27 2.94
N PRO A 45 -11.69 5.59 2.94
CA PRO A 45 -10.90 6.53 3.72
C PRO A 45 -10.93 6.16 5.21
N ASP A 46 -9.78 6.31 5.86
CA ASP A 46 -9.64 6.10 7.31
C ASP A 46 -9.98 4.69 7.77
N SER A 47 -10.00 3.71 6.86
CA SER A 47 -10.22 2.31 7.20
C SER A 47 -9.08 1.48 6.62
N LEU A 48 -8.48 0.63 7.45
CA LEU A 48 -7.42 -0.28 6.99
C LEU A 48 -7.97 -1.58 6.43
N ARG A 49 -9.27 -1.82 6.57
CA ARG A 49 -9.88 -3.06 6.11
C ARG A 49 -10.44 -2.88 4.71
N ILE A 50 -10.12 -3.83 3.82
CA ILE A 50 -10.69 -3.87 2.48
C ILE A 50 -11.99 -4.67 2.57
N ARG A 51 -13.11 -3.99 2.38
CA ARG A 51 -14.44 -4.58 2.52
C ARG A 51 -15.11 -4.88 1.19
N ARG A 52 -14.57 -4.31 0.11
CA ARG A 52 -15.15 -4.43 -1.22
C ARG A 52 -14.06 -4.74 -2.21
N TRP A 53 -14.40 -5.48 -3.24
CA TRP A 53 -13.49 -5.81 -4.33
C TRP A 53 -14.30 -6.19 -5.56
N GLY A 54 -13.64 -6.22 -6.69
CA GLY A 54 -14.24 -6.65 -7.95
C GLY A 54 -13.64 -7.95 -8.44
N SER A 55 -13.99 -8.31 -9.66
CA SER A 55 -13.44 -9.48 -10.34
C SER A 55 -12.35 -9.07 -11.32
N PRO A 56 -11.24 -9.84 -11.41
CA PRO A 56 -10.26 -9.62 -12.47
C PRO A 56 -10.83 -9.68 -13.88
N ASP A 57 -11.94 -10.36 -14.07
CA ASP A 57 -12.59 -10.46 -15.39
C ASP A 57 -13.24 -9.15 -15.83
N ASP A 58 -13.46 -8.22 -14.90
CA ASP A 58 -14.13 -6.95 -15.19
C ASP A 58 -13.15 -5.83 -15.58
N VAL A 59 -11.86 -6.10 -15.60
CA VAL A 59 -10.83 -5.10 -15.88
C VAL A 59 -9.86 -5.64 -16.94
N GLU A 60 -9.24 -4.72 -17.67
CA GLU A 60 -8.38 -5.11 -18.81
C GLU A 60 -6.96 -4.58 -18.73
N ALA A 61 -6.77 -3.37 -18.25
CA ALA A 61 -5.44 -2.75 -18.25
C ALA A 61 -4.48 -3.46 -17.29
N THR A 62 -3.19 -3.22 -17.48
CA THR A 62 -2.14 -3.73 -16.58
C THR A 62 -2.47 -3.45 -15.12
N LYS A 63 -2.29 -4.45 -14.29
CA LYS A 63 -2.56 -4.38 -12.85
C LYS A 63 -1.31 -4.77 -12.07
N LEU A 64 -1.30 -4.45 -10.79
CA LEU A 64 -0.25 -4.89 -9.86
C LEU A 64 -0.73 -6.12 -9.09
N VAL A 65 0.20 -7.02 -8.81
CA VAL A 65 -0.09 -8.23 -8.03
C VAL A 65 0.27 -7.98 -6.57
N PHE A 66 -0.62 -8.35 -5.67
CA PHE A 66 -0.36 -8.26 -4.23
C PHE A 66 -0.62 -9.61 -3.56
N LYS A 67 -0.06 -9.76 -2.37
CA LYS A 67 -0.25 -10.93 -1.53
C LYS A 67 -0.87 -10.53 -0.20
N LYS A 68 -1.49 -11.50 0.44
CA LYS A 68 -2.03 -11.33 1.79
C LYS A 68 -0.98 -10.68 2.70
N GLY A 69 -1.37 -9.65 3.41
CA GLY A 69 -0.49 -8.88 4.28
C GLY A 69 0.10 -7.65 3.63
N ASP A 70 0.05 -7.52 2.31
CA ASP A 70 0.53 -6.33 1.62
C ASP A 70 -0.40 -5.15 1.86
N ILE A 71 0.15 -3.95 1.78
CA ILE A 71 -0.60 -2.71 1.92
C ILE A 71 -0.84 -2.15 0.52
N ILE A 72 -2.10 -1.86 0.21
CA ILE A 72 -2.49 -1.21 -1.04
C ILE A 72 -2.76 0.25 -0.72
N PHE A 73 -1.97 1.14 -1.31
CA PHE A 73 -2.02 2.56 -1.01
C PHE A 73 -2.33 3.37 -2.25
N GLY A 74 -3.40 4.17 -2.19
CA GLY A 74 -3.77 5.09 -3.26
C GLY A 74 -2.88 6.34 -3.19
N ARG A 75 -1.88 6.41 -4.06
CA ARG A 75 -0.86 7.46 -3.97
C ARG A 75 -1.25 8.79 -4.62
N ARG A 76 -2.30 8.80 -5.43
CA ARG A 76 -2.75 10.05 -6.06
C ARG A 76 -3.38 10.95 -5.01
N ARG A 77 -3.20 12.25 -5.16
CA ARG A 77 -3.70 13.23 -4.21
C ARG A 77 -5.19 13.07 -3.89
N ALA A 78 -6.01 12.76 -4.88
CA ALA A 78 -7.44 12.54 -4.70
C ALA A 78 -7.77 11.33 -3.82
N TYR A 79 -6.78 10.45 -3.62
CA TYR A 79 -6.95 9.23 -2.86
C TYR A 79 -6.10 9.21 -1.59
N GLN A 80 -5.67 10.36 -1.11
CA GLN A 80 -4.97 10.45 0.17
C GLN A 80 -5.82 9.79 1.26
N ARG A 81 -5.17 9.10 2.18
CA ARG A 81 -5.79 8.34 3.27
C ARG A 81 -6.52 7.08 2.81
N LYS A 82 -6.52 6.77 1.53
CA LYS A 82 -7.05 5.51 1.05
C LYS A 82 -5.94 4.47 1.03
N LEU A 83 -5.95 3.61 2.00
CA LEU A 83 -5.07 2.46 2.05
C LEU A 83 -5.77 1.31 2.73
N GLY A 84 -5.38 0.11 2.38
CA GLY A 84 -5.95 -1.08 2.97
C GLY A 84 -4.91 -2.17 3.12
N VAL A 85 -5.12 -3.06 4.08
CA VAL A 85 -4.29 -4.23 4.29
C VAL A 85 -4.98 -5.41 3.64
N ALA A 86 -4.26 -6.08 2.75
CA ALA A 86 -4.83 -7.23 2.04
C ALA A 86 -5.00 -8.43 2.97
N GLU A 87 -6.19 -8.99 2.98
CA GLU A 87 -6.50 -10.21 3.72
C GLU A 87 -6.51 -11.44 2.80
N PHE A 88 -6.17 -11.23 1.52
CA PHE A 88 -6.15 -12.26 0.49
C PHE A 88 -5.15 -11.87 -0.59
N ASP A 89 -4.81 -12.81 -1.46
CA ASP A 89 -3.99 -12.54 -2.65
C ASP A 89 -4.89 -12.00 -3.76
N GLY A 90 -4.33 -11.14 -4.61
CA GLY A 90 -5.10 -10.58 -5.71
C GLY A 90 -4.31 -9.62 -6.58
N ILE A 91 -5.05 -8.84 -7.35
CA ILE A 91 -4.51 -7.78 -8.20
C ILE A 91 -5.17 -6.46 -7.85
N CYS A 92 -4.47 -5.37 -8.10
CA CYS A 92 -5.01 -4.03 -7.80
C CYS A 92 -4.67 -3.05 -8.91
N SER A 93 -5.28 -1.87 -8.82
CA SER A 93 -5.06 -0.79 -9.78
C SER A 93 -3.57 -0.44 -9.89
N ALA A 94 -3.11 -0.20 -11.12
CA ALA A 94 -1.76 0.29 -11.37
C ALA A 94 -1.53 1.70 -10.85
N HIS A 95 -2.58 2.42 -10.47
CA HIS A 95 -2.48 3.74 -9.85
C HIS A 95 -2.26 3.68 -8.34
N ALA A 96 -2.24 2.48 -7.78
CA ALA A 96 -1.91 2.27 -6.39
C ALA A 96 -0.45 1.88 -6.25
N MET A 97 0.02 1.86 -5.00
CA MET A 97 1.30 1.25 -4.64
C MET A 97 1.02 0.01 -3.81
N VAL A 98 1.78 -1.04 -4.04
CA VAL A 98 1.74 -2.24 -3.19
C VAL A 98 3.00 -2.22 -2.33
N LEU A 99 2.82 -2.17 -1.03
CA LEU A 99 3.92 -2.03 -0.08
C LEU A 99 3.95 -3.24 0.85
N ARG A 100 5.16 -3.71 1.12
CA ARG A 100 5.37 -4.84 2.03
C ARG A 100 6.36 -4.42 3.10
N ALA A 101 5.97 -4.57 4.36
CA ALA A 101 6.85 -4.24 5.47
C ALA A 101 8.10 -5.10 5.45
N LYS A 102 9.22 -4.51 5.89
CA LYS A 102 10.45 -5.26 6.14
C LYS A 102 10.42 -5.72 7.59
N PRO A 103 10.10 -6.99 7.85
CA PRO A 103 9.83 -7.45 9.22
C PRO A 103 11.05 -7.36 10.15
N GLU A 104 12.25 -7.35 9.59
CA GLU A 104 13.48 -7.19 10.37
C GLU A 104 13.68 -5.77 10.91
N VAL A 105 12.88 -4.81 10.41
CA VAL A 105 13.01 -3.40 10.79
C VAL A 105 11.77 -2.88 11.49
N VAL A 106 10.59 -3.29 11.04
CA VAL A 106 9.32 -2.79 11.56
C VAL A 106 8.32 -3.95 11.63
N LEU A 107 7.50 -3.94 12.69
CA LEU A 107 6.42 -4.92 12.78
C LEU A 107 5.44 -4.70 11.64
N PRO A 108 5.11 -5.74 10.86
CA PRO A 108 4.17 -5.59 9.75
C PRO A 108 2.82 -5.02 10.17
N GLU A 109 2.34 -5.34 11.36
CA GLU A 109 1.07 -4.84 11.88
C GLU A 109 1.11 -3.35 12.19
N PHE A 110 2.28 -2.80 12.46
CA PHE A 110 2.44 -1.40 12.80
C PHE A 110 2.46 -0.50 11.57
N LEU A 111 3.04 -0.97 10.46
CA LEU A 111 3.25 -0.14 9.28
C LEU A 111 1.97 0.49 8.74
N PRO A 112 0.83 -0.23 8.63
CA PRO A 112 -0.39 0.39 8.11
C PRO A 112 -0.87 1.55 8.97
N PHE A 113 -0.76 1.43 10.30
CA PHE A 113 -1.16 2.51 11.20
C PHE A 113 -0.28 3.73 11.04
N PHE A 114 1.02 3.52 10.89
CA PHE A 114 1.94 4.62 10.63
C PHE A 114 1.60 5.32 9.31
N MET A 115 1.33 4.55 8.26
CA MET A 115 0.99 5.11 6.95
C MET A 115 -0.32 5.88 6.96
N GLN A 116 -1.23 5.54 7.86
CA GLN A 116 -2.50 6.24 8.00
C GLN A 116 -2.36 7.56 8.74
N SER A 117 -1.23 7.81 9.39
CA SER A 117 -1.01 9.04 10.14
C SER A 117 -0.94 10.26 9.24
N ASP A 118 -1.31 11.42 9.77
CA ASP A 118 -1.24 12.67 9.03
C ASP A 118 0.18 13.01 8.59
N LEU A 119 1.15 12.67 9.42
CA LEU A 119 2.56 12.94 9.11
C LEU A 119 2.98 12.21 7.84
N PHE A 120 2.63 10.94 7.71
CA PHE A 120 2.95 10.18 6.50
C PHE A 120 2.19 10.71 5.29
N MET A 121 0.90 10.95 5.44
CA MET A 121 0.05 11.39 4.33
C MET A 121 0.52 12.73 3.75
N ASN A 122 0.98 13.63 4.59
CA ASN A 122 1.49 14.91 4.15
C ASN A 122 2.80 14.80 3.36
N ARG A 123 3.51 13.69 3.50
CA ARG A 123 4.78 13.45 2.82
C ARG A 123 4.68 12.43 1.70
N ALA A 124 3.50 11.88 1.46
CA ALA A 124 3.31 10.81 0.47
C ALA A 124 3.72 11.24 -0.94
N VAL A 125 3.54 12.51 -1.28
CA VAL A 125 3.93 13.04 -2.59
C VAL A 125 5.44 12.93 -2.80
N VAL A 126 6.22 13.09 -1.75
CA VAL A 126 7.68 13.05 -1.84
C VAL A 126 8.19 11.65 -2.09
N ILE A 127 7.56 10.65 -1.48
CA ILE A 127 8.00 9.27 -1.57
C ILE A 127 7.30 8.47 -2.68
N SER A 128 6.23 8.98 -3.22
CA SER A 128 5.55 8.32 -4.32
C SER A 128 6.10 8.75 -5.67
#